data_c8f7726ff05b6bdc431e4c393ab98e2f
#
_entry.id   c8f7726ff05b6bdc431e4c393ab98e2f
#
_cell.length_a   1.000
_cell.length_b   1.000
_cell.length_c   1.000
_cell.angle_alpha   90.00
_cell.angle_beta   90.00
_cell.angle_gamma   90.00
#
_symmetry.space_group_name_H-M   'P 1'
#
loop_
_entity.id
_entity.type
_entity.pdbx_description
1 polymer ?
#
loop_
_entity_poly.entity_id
_entity_poly.type
_entity_poly.pdbx_seq_one_letter_code
_entity_poly.pdbx_strand_id
1 'polypeptide(L)'
;MDELLDQTFVDTASYYYLEKRCKERGITPLEATNTIAKGVFNIDIPIDSRFNLGEYNYVAIERISEGIYKMKCETAGPIFELGQLIPIEYIDKLETAELTEILINGEDEESEDSLRQRYYDSLNSQSFGGNMQNYKDEVNKIQDVGGVKVYPVWDGGGTVKLVIINSNFKVPSEDLVNLVQEEIDPIGHQGQGLGLAPIGHRVTVEGVTSTTINISAEITYKNGYTWENIKSIAEEAIDDYLNELNMSWEDEENLIVRISQIETRLLSIDGVLDIANTMINEVKSNLTINSNSIVVRGEVVG
;
A
#
# COMPACT_ATOMS: atom_id res chain seq x y z
N MET A 1 19.81 33.91 21.51
CA MET A 1 18.82 34.67 20.71
C MET A 1 18.51 33.92 19.40
N ASP A 2 19.52 33.30 18.80
CA ASP A 2 19.37 32.53 17.56
C ASP A 2 18.46 31.29 17.75
N GLU A 3 18.61 30.57 18.84
CA GLU A 3 17.80 29.36 19.15
C GLU A 3 16.28 29.64 19.27
N LEU A 4 15.90 30.84 19.73
CA LEU A 4 14.49 31.26 19.77
C LEU A 4 13.96 31.64 18.38
N LEU A 5 14.82 32.17 17.51
CA LEU A 5 14.46 32.46 16.13
C LEU A 5 14.27 31.19 15.32
N ASP A 6 15.16 30.21 15.50
CA ASP A 6 15.07 28.92 14.83
C ASP A 6 13.75 28.17 15.15
N GLN A 7 13.25 28.30 16.38
CA GLN A 7 11.98 27.71 16.77
C GLN A 7 10.74 28.48 16.24
N THR A 8 10.94 29.64 15.63
CA THR A 8 9.87 30.47 15.11
C THR A 8 9.45 30.06 13.69
N PHE A 9 10.39 29.54 12.93
CA PHE A 9 10.17 29.14 11.53
C PHE A 9 9.92 27.64 11.44
N VAL A 10 8.96 27.23 10.57
CA VAL A 10 8.56 25.84 10.41
C VAL A 10 9.69 24.96 9.88
N ASP A 11 10.57 25.50 9.03
CA ASP A 11 11.71 24.79 8.44
C ASP A 11 12.79 24.42 9.46
N THR A 12 12.93 25.19 10.55
CA THR A 12 13.96 25.01 11.57
C THR A 12 13.43 24.62 12.95
N ALA A 13 12.10 24.71 13.13
CA ALA A 13 11.44 24.38 14.40
C ALA A 13 11.61 22.89 14.74
N SER A 14 11.96 22.58 15.99
CA SER A 14 11.91 21.22 16.51
C SER A 14 10.46 20.73 16.61
N TYR A 15 10.27 19.40 16.68
CA TYR A 15 8.95 18.74 16.66
C TYR A 15 7.90 19.41 17.54
N TYR A 16 8.26 19.73 18.80
CA TYR A 16 7.34 20.37 19.76
C TYR A 16 6.79 21.72 19.27
N TYR A 17 7.62 22.55 18.66
CA TYR A 17 7.20 23.85 18.14
C TYR A 17 6.54 23.71 16.76
N LEU A 18 6.98 22.76 15.95
CA LEU A 18 6.35 22.41 14.69
C LEU A 18 4.90 21.96 14.92
N GLU A 19 4.65 21.07 15.87
CA GLU A 19 3.29 20.63 16.25
C GLU A 19 2.40 21.82 16.62
N LYS A 20 2.90 22.78 17.38
CA LYS A 20 2.16 23.98 17.72
C LYS A 20 1.81 24.83 16.49
N ARG A 21 2.75 24.98 15.58
CA ARG A 21 2.51 25.69 14.31
C ARG A 21 1.47 24.97 13.44
N CYS A 22 1.55 23.65 13.39
CA CYS A 22 0.57 22.82 12.69
C CYS A 22 -0.84 23.00 13.29
N LYS A 23 -0.96 22.98 14.63
CA LYS A 23 -2.23 23.21 15.33
C LYS A 23 -2.87 24.57 15.05
N GLU A 24 -2.08 25.64 14.83
CA GLU A 24 -2.60 26.95 14.43
C GLU A 24 -3.35 26.90 13.09
N ARG A 25 -3.08 25.86 12.26
CA ARG A 25 -3.73 25.60 10.98
C ARG A 25 -4.72 24.44 11.01
N GLY A 26 -5.00 23.90 12.19
CA GLY A 26 -5.87 22.74 12.35
C GLY A 26 -5.23 21.41 11.90
N ILE A 27 -3.90 21.38 11.76
CA ILE A 27 -3.17 20.17 11.42
C ILE A 27 -2.71 19.49 12.71
N THR A 28 -3.07 18.23 12.91
CA THR A 28 -2.57 17.38 13.99
C THR A 28 -1.64 16.31 13.40
N PRO A 29 -0.55 15.93 14.10
CA PRO A 29 0.25 14.79 13.71
C PRO A 29 -0.62 13.54 13.53
N LEU A 30 -0.25 12.69 12.58
CA LEU A 30 -0.88 11.38 12.40
C LEU A 30 -0.26 10.41 13.40
N GLU A 31 -1.10 9.80 14.22
CA GLU A 31 -0.66 8.77 15.17
C GLU A 31 -0.39 7.46 14.45
N ALA A 32 0.48 6.62 15.03
CA ALA A 32 0.70 5.27 14.55
C ALA A 32 -0.61 4.47 14.54
N THR A 33 -0.84 3.68 13.50
CA THR A 33 -2.04 2.87 13.35
C THR A 33 -1.73 1.38 13.52
N ASN A 34 -2.76 0.57 13.77
CA ASN A 34 -2.59 -0.85 14.04
C ASN A 34 -2.85 -1.67 12.77
N THR A 35 -2.05 -2.69 12.54
CA THR A 35 -2.30 -3.69 11.51
C THR A 35 -3.58 -4.47 11.80
N ILE A 36 -4.42 -4.66 10.80
CA ILE A 36 -5.58 -5.54 10.82
C ILE A 36 -5.30 -6.72 9.91
N ALA A 37 -5.40 -7.93 10.47
CA ALA A 37 -5.15 -9.17 9.77
C ALA A 37 -6.38 -10.08 9.81
N LYS A 38 -6.43 -11.05 8.91
CA LYS A 38 -7.45 -12.09 8.85
C LYS A 38 -7.02 -13.29 9.70
N GLY A 39 -7.81 -13.56 10.74
CA GLY A 39 -7.66 -14.76 11.57
C GLY A 39 -8.60 -15.86 11.11
N VAL A 40 -8.09 -17.08 11.01
CA VAL A 40 -8.84 -18.29 10.67
C VAL A 40 -8.76 -19.27 11.83
N PHE A 41 -9.94 -19.73 12.28
CA PHE A 41 -10.13 -20.59 13.45
C PHE A 41 -10.99 -21.80 13.09
N ASN A 42 -10.78 -22.94 13.77
CA ASN A 42 -11.62 -24.12 13.55
C ASN A 42 -13.02 -24.00 14.17
N ILE A 43 -13.27 -22.98 14.96
CA ILE A 43 -14.56 -22.68 15.61
C ILE A 43 -14.81 -21.16 15.63
N ASP A 44 -16.03 -20.76 15.91
CA ASP A 44 -16.30 -19.37 16.25
C ASP A 44 -15.72 -18.99 17.62
N ILE A 45 -15.08 -17.83 17.70
CA ILE A 45 -14.48 -17.28 18.90
C ILE A 45 -15.26 -16.04 19.38
N PRO A 46 -15.27 -15.73 20.67
CA PRO A 46 -15.83 -14.48 21.16
C PRO A 46 -15.06 -13.27 20.60
N ILE A 47 -15.78 -12.18 20.33
CA ILE A 47 -15.15 -10.87 20.09
C ILE A 47 -14.36 -10.47 21.35
N ASP A 48 -13.31 -9.69 21.19
CA ASP A 48 -12.32 -9.30 22.22
C ASP A 48 -11.42 -10.47 22.70
N SER A 49 -11.54 -11.68 22.13
CA SER A 49 -10.58 -12.75 22.40
C SER A 49 -9.20 -12.35 21.93
N ARG A 50 -8.20 -12.60 22.79
CA ARG A 50 -6.81 -12.19 22.56
C ARG A 50 -5.91 -13.37 22.25
N PHE A 51 -5.00 -13.17 21.31
CA PHE A 51 -4.05 -14.17 20.85
C PHE A 51 -2.65 -13.57 20.75
N ASN A 52 -1.65 -14.41 20.93
CA ASN A 52 -0.25 -14.04 20.74
C ASN A 52 0.32 -14.65 19.46
N LEU A 53 1.11 -13.86 18.74
CA LEU A 53 1.98 -14.30 17.65
C LEU A 53 3.37 -13.69 17.87
N GLY A 54 4.35 -14.50 18.24
CA GLY A 54 5.71 -14.03 18.52
C GLY A 54 5.76 -12.95 19.60
N GLU A 55 6.14 -11.74 19.25
CA GLU A 55 6.23 -10.59 20.17
C GLU A 55 4.93 -9.77 20.24
N TYR A 56 3.95 -10.05 19.37
CA TYR A 56 2.75 -9.25 19.22
C TYR A 56 1.50 -9.96 19.71
N ASN A 57 0.56 -9.16 20.21
CA ASN A 57 -0.77 -9.63 20.57
C ASN A 57 -1.81 -9.08 19.58
N TYR A 58 -2.81 -9.91 19.30
CA TYR A 58 -3.92 -9.60 18.44
C TYR A 58 -5.24 -9.80 19.15
N VAL A 59 -6.20 -8.93 18.87
CA VAL A 59 -7.56 -9.01 19.43
C VAL A 59 -8.57 -9.17 18.31
N ALA A 60 -9.55 -10.06 18.49
CA ALA A 60 -10.65 -10.27 17.55
C ALA A 60 -11.63 -9.08 17.63
N ILE A 61 -11.74 -8.29 16.56
CA ILE A 61 -12.57 -7.07 16.55
C ILE A 61 -13.88 -7.24 15.80
N GLU A 62 -13.92 -8.12 14.80
CA GLU A 62 -15.11 -8.33 13.95
C GLU A 62 -15.13 -9.75 13.40
N ARG A 63 -16.35 -10.34 13.31
CA ARG A 63 -16.59 -11.63 12.66
C ARG A 63 -16.93 -11.41 11.19
N ILE A 64 -16.11 -11.93 10.30
CA ILE A 64 -16.35 -11.88 8.84
C ILE A 64 -17.31 -13.00 8.43
N SER A 65 -17.01 -14.24 8.87
CA SER A 65 -17.84 -15.42 8.64
C SER A 65 -17.55 -16.48 9.70
N GLU A 66 -18.13 -17.67 9.57
CA GLU A 66 -17.87 -18.78 10.50
C GLU A 66 -16.37 -19.12 10.55
N GLY A 67 -15.80 -19.02 11.76
CA GLY A 67 -14.38 -19.25 12.01
C GLY A 67 -13.43 -18.21 11.41
N ILE A 68 -13.92 -17.10 10.82
CA ILE A 68 -13.08 -16.07 10.21
C ILE A 68 -13.34 -14.70 10.85
N TYR A 69 -12.26 -14.04 11.30
CA TYR A 69 -12.32 -12.79 12.06
C TYR A 69 -11.31 -11.77 11.58
N LYS A 70 -11.64 -10.50 11.73
CA LYS A 70 -10.66 -9.40 11.70
C LYS A 70 -9.93 -9.38 13.04
N MET A 71 -8.62 -9.46 12.98
CA MET A 71 -7.72 -9.45 14.13
C MET A 71 -6.90 -8.17 14.10
N LYS A 72 -7.07 -7.31 15.12
CA LYS A 72 -6.30 -6.08 15.25
C LYS A 72 -5.05 -6.37 16.10
N CYS A 73 -3.87 -6.01 15.60
CA CYS A 73 -2.66 -6.01 16.42
C CYS A 73 -2.80 -4.96 17.53
N GLU A 74 -2.44 -5.30 18.75
CA GLU A 74 -2.48 -4.34 19.88
C GLU A 74 -1.31 -3.35 19.85
N THR A 75 -0.22 -3.70 19.17
CA THR A 75 0.91 -2.81 18.91
C THR A 75 0.67 -2.05 17.62
N ALA A 76 0.81 -0.73 17.65
CA ALA A 76 0.75 0.10 16.45
C ALA A 76 2.04 -0.01 15.64
N GLY A 77 1.93 0.24 14.34
CA GLY A 77 3.02 0.17 13.39
C GLY A 77 2.81 -0.90 12.30
N PRO A 78 3.69 -0.93 11.31
CA PRO A 78 3.62 -1.85 10.16
C PRO A 78 4.12 -3.25 10.55
N ILE A 79 3.20 -4.10 11.02
CA ILE A 79 3.48 -5.46 11.46
C ILE A 79 2.92 -6.44 10.44
N PHE A 80 3.81 -7.20 9.80
CA PHE A 80 3.48 -8.09 8.66
C PHE A 80 3.58 -9.58 9.00
N GLU A 81 3.82 -9.93 10.27
CA GLU A 81 3.96 -11.32 10.68
C GLU A 81 2.63 -12.08 10.55
N LEU A 82 2.68 -13.21 9.87
CA LEU A 82 1.58 -14.16 9.70
C LEU A 82 1.98 -15.51 10.28
N GLY A 83 1.01 -16.30 10.71
CA GLY A 83 1.26 -17.64 11.22
C GLY A 83 0.33 -18.05 12.36
N GLN A 84 0.75 -19.09 13.09
CA GLN A 84 -0.06 -19.69 14.15
C GLN A 84 -0.21 -18.77 15.36
N LEU A 85 -1.47 -18.58 15.77
CA LEU A 85 -1.86 -17.82 16.93
C LEU A 85 -1.97 -18.72 18.17
N ILE A 86 -1.49 -18.21 19.29
CA ILE A 86 -1.62 -18.87 20.60
C ILE A 86 -2.67 -18.10 21.41
N PRO A 87 -3.78 -18.72 21.83
CA PRO A 87 -4.78 -18.03 22.65
C PRO A 87 -4.18 -17.64 24.00
N ILE A 88 -4.39 -16.39 24.42
CA ILE A 88 -3.95 -15.88 25.74
C ILE A 88 -4.86 -16.42 26.85
N GLU A 89 -6.16 -16.56 26.53
CA GLU A 89 -7.12 -17.19 27.42
C GLU A 89 -7.62 -18.49 26.82
N TYR A 90 -7.99 -19.46 27.69
CA TYR A 90 -8.51 -20.74 27.23
C TYR A 90 -9.85 -20.58 26.50
N ILE A 91 -9.93 -21.13 25.29
CA ILE A 91 -11.15 -21.19 24.48
C ILE A 91 -11.49 -22.67 24.26
N ASP A 92 -12.67 -23.12 24.72
CA ASP A 92 -13.08 -24.52 24.60
C ASP A 92 -13.19 -24.94 23.12
N LYS A 93 -12.65 -26.11 22.79
CA LYS A 93 -12.62 -26.72 21.44
C LYS A 93 -11.84 -25.93 20.38
N LEU A 94 -11.05 -24.93 20.75
CA LEU A 94 -10.12 -24.30 19.82
C LEU A 94 -8.92 -25.20 19.61
N GLU A 95 -8.75 -25.69 18.39
CA GLU A 95 -7.63 -26.56 17.98
C GLU A 95 -6.66 -25.86 17.04
N THR A 96 -7.18 -24.99 16.16
CA THR A 96 -6.37 -24.22 15.22
C THR A 96 -6.75 -22.75 15.22
N ALA A 97 -5.72 -21.90 15.20
CA ALA A 97 -5.84 -20.46 15.10
C ALA A 97 -4.65 -19.94 14.30
N GLU A 98 -4.89 -19.19 13.24
CA GLU A 98 -3.84 -18.72 12.33
C GLU A 98 -4.18 -17.35 11.75
N LEU A 99 -3.18 -16.45 11.63
CA LEU A 99 -3.24 -15.27 10.79
C LEU A 99 -2.82 -15.64 9.37
N THR A 100 -3.69 -15.42 8.40
CA THR A 100 -3.48 -15.86 7.01
C THR A 100 -3.21 -14.72 6.03
N GLU A 101 -3.63 -13.50 6.34
CA GLU A 101 -3.58 -12.37 5.42
C GLU A 101 -3.59 -11.06 6.18
N ILE A 102 -2.85 -10.05 5.70
CA ILE A 102 -2.99 -8.67 6.18
C ILE A 102 -4.10 -8.00 5.37
N LEU A 103 -5.09 -7.48 6.05
CA LEU A 103 -6.24 -6.79 5.43
C LEU A 103 -5.98 -5.29 5.31
N ILE A 104 -5.42 -4.67 6.37
CA ILE A 104 -5.03 -3.26 6.40
C ILE A 104 -3.68 -3.18 7.10
N ASN A 105 -2.69 -2.58 6.43
CA ASN A 105 -1.38 -2.37 7.04
C ASN A 105 -1.47 -1.32 8.15
N GLY A 106 -0.76 -1.56 9.25
CA GLY A 106 -0.48 -0.52 10.22
C GLY A 106 0.59 0.44 9.70
N GLU A 107 0.62 1.62 10.25
CA GLU A 107 1.57 2.67 9.90
C GLU A 107 2.26 3.18 11.15
N ASP A 108 3.50 3.64 10.99
CA ASP A 108 4.23 4.32 12.05
C ASP A 108 3.66 5.73 12.29
N GLU A 109 3.99 6.32 13.44
CA GLU A 109 3.71 7.73 13.72
C GLU A 109 4.35 8.62 12.64
N GLU A 110 3.64 9.66 12.24
CA GLU A 110 4.10 10.61 11.23
C GLU A 110 5.47 11.21 11.59
N SER A 111 6.39 11.17 10.64
CA SER A 111 7.72 11.77 10.82
C SER A 111 7.65 13.29 10.89
N GLU A 112 8.63 13.91 11.55
CA GLU A 112 8.76 15.38 11.61
C GLU A 112 8.81 16.01 10.21
N ASP A 113 9.50 15.38 9.27
CA ASP A 113 9.62 15.88 7.90
C ASP A 113 8.30 15.79 7.15
N SER A 114 7.52 14.71 7.33
CA SER A 114 6.17 14.57 6.77
C SER A 114 5.22 15.64 7.32
N LEU A 115 5.20 15.82 8.65
CA LEU A 115 4.39 16.85 9.30
C LEU A 115 4.74 18.26 8.79
N ARG A 116 6.04 18.53 8.60
CA ARG A 116 6.53 19.80 8.06
C ARG A 116 6.06 20.02 6.63
N GLN A 117 6.14 18.98 5.81
CA GLN A 117 5.65 19.05 4.42
C GLN A 117 4.14 19.31 4.38
N ARG A 118 3.34 18.61 5.18
CA ARG A 118 1.90 18.84 5.31
C ARG A 118 1.56 20.26 5.73
N TYR A 119 2.36 20.87 6.60
CA TYR A 119 2.19 22.28 6.94
C TYR A 119 2.38 23.19 5.70
N TYR A 120 3.44 22.98 4.90
CA TYR A 120 3.65 23.75 3.68
C TYR A 120 2.57 23.51 2.64
N ASP A 121 2.13 22.28 2.48
CA ASP A 121 1.03 21.94 1.57
C ASP A 121 -0.26 22.64 1.99
N SER A 122 -0.52 22.77 3.28
CA SER A 122 -1.67 23.50 3.81
C SER A 122 -1.66 24.99 3.49
N LEU A 123 -0.48 25.60 3.25
CA LEU A 123 -0.37 26.98 2.82
C LEU A 123 -0.89 27.19 1.39
N ASN A 124 -0.74 26.14 0.57
CA ASN A 124 -1.14 26.12 -0.83
C ASN A 124 -2.51 25.46 -1.04
N SER A 125 -3.04 24.74 -0.03
CA SER A 125 -4.32 24.07 -0.15
C SER A 125 -5.47 25.08 -0.18
N GLN A 126 -6.21 25.07 -1.28
CA GLN A 126 -7.54 25.63 -1.32
C GLN A 126 -8.48 24.67 -0.58
N SER A 127 -9.55 25.18 0.05
CA SER A 127 -10.59 24.33 0.63
C SER A 127 -11.06 23.29 -0.39
N PHE A 128 -11.34 22.05 0.07
CA PHE A 128 -11.76 20.93 -0.78
C PHE A 128 -12.86 21.38 -1.74
N GLY A 129 -12.49 21.57 -2.99
CA GLY A 129 -13.38 22.05 -4.06
C GLY A 129 -13.83 20.92 -5.00
N GLY A 130 -13.45 19.67 -4.72
CA GLY A 130 -13.78 18.52 -5.54
C GLY A 130 -13.02 18.44 -6.86
N ASN A 131 -11.87 19.10 -6.97
CA ASN A 131 -10.98 18.92 -8.11
C ASN A 131 -10.13 17.64 -7.97
N MET A 132 -9.45 17.22 -9.03
CA MET A 132 -8.67 15.98 -9.04
C MET A 132 -7.57 15.97 -7.98
N GLN A 133 -6.88 17.10 -7.76
CA GLN A 133 -5.82 17.20 -6.77
C GLN A 133 -6.36 17.05 -5.35
N ASN A 134 -7.52 17.65 -5.05
CA ASN A 134 -8.13 17.50 -3.73
C ASN A 134 -8.48 16.02 -3.42
N TYR A 135 -9.01 15.28 -4.42
CA TYR A 135 -9.23 13.84 -4.24
C TYR A 135 -7.93 13.09 -3.97
N LYS A 136 -6.86 13.38 -4.72
CA LYS A 136 -5.55 12.77 -4.47
C LYS A 136 -5.06 13.08 -3.05
N ASP A 137 -5.08 14.34 -2.66
CA ASP A 137 -4.58 14.80 -1.36
C ASP A 137 -5.33 14.16 -0.19
N GLU A 138 -6.66 14.00 -0.30
CA GLU A 138 -7.46 13.43 0.78
C GLU A 138 -7.39 11.90 0.81
N VAL A 139 -7.44 11.24 -0.35
CA VAL A 139 -7.36 9.77 -0.42
C VAL A 139 -6.00 9.25 0.04
N ASN A 140 -4.91 9.95 -0.32
CA ASN A 140 -3.56 9.59 0.12
C ASN A 140 -3.29 9.80 1.63
N LYS A 141 -4.23 10.42 2.38
CA LYS A 141 -4.17 10.50 3.85
C LYS A 141 -4.82 9.31 4.54
N ILE A 142 -5.60 8.53 3.81
CA ILE A 142 -6.28 7.37 4.37
C ILE A 142 -5.25 6.26 4.61
N GLN A 143 -5.31 5.66 5.79
CA GLN A 143 -4.41 4.58 6.19
C GLN A 143 -4.30 3.50 5.11
N ASP A 144 -3.07 3.04 4.86
CA ASP A 144 -2.73 2.00 3.89
C ASP A 144 -2.98 2.36 2.42
N VAL A 145 -3.29 3.60 2.07
CA VAL A 145 -3.31 4.06 0.68
C VAL A 145 -1.91 4.50 0.27
N GLY A 146 -1.36 3.88 -0.79
CA GLY A 146 -0.05 4.21 -1.34
C GLY A 146 -0.09 5.08 -2.59
N GLY A 147 -1.29 5.34 -3.13
CA GLY A 147 -1.51 6.20 -4.29
C GLY A 147 -2.90 6.06 -4.87
N VAL A 148 -3.35 7.08 -5.62
CA VAL A 148 -4.67 7.11 -6.24
C VAL A 148 -4.68 7.75 -7.61
N LYS A 149 -5.35 7.14 -8.57
CA LYS A 149 -5.70 7.76 -9.85
C LYS A 149 -7.15 8.20 -9.86
N VAL A 150 -7.39 9.43 -10.29
CA VAL A 150 -8.72 10.06 -10.29
C VAL A 150 -9.23 10.18 -11.72
N TYR A 151 -10.41 9.62 -11.98
CA TYR A 151 -11.07 9.65 -13.28
C TYR A 151 -12.39 10.43 -13.16
N PRO A 152 -12.41 11.71 -13.58
CA PRO A 152 -13.63 12.50 -13.58
C PRO A 152 -14.57 12.07 -14.72
N VAL A 153 -15.89 12.15 -14.47
CA VAL A 153 -16.93 11.96 -15.49
C VAL A 153 -16.88 10.56 -16.16
N TRP A 154 -16.38 9.55 -15.45
CA TRP A 154 -16.13 8.21 -16.01
C TRP A 154 -17.41 7.45 -16.41
N ASP A 155 -18.55 7.77 -15.75
CA ASP A 155 -19.88 7.20 -16.02
C ASP A 155 -20.95 8.33 -16.08
N GLY A 156 -20.62 9.46 -16.75
CA GLY A 156 -21.50 10.59 -16.92
C GLY A 156 -21.29 11.70 -15.91
N GLY A 157 -22.05 12.80 -16.08
CA GLY A 157 -21.88 14.00 -15.27
C GLY A 157 -22.05 13.77 -13.76
N GLY A 158 -21.16 14.31 -12.96
CA GLY A 158 -21.15 14.19 -11.49
C GLY A 158 -20.55 12.87 -10.98
N THR A 159 -20.00 12.01 -11.85
CA THR A 159 -19.34 10.77 -11.40
C THR A 159 -17.83 10.94 -11.33
N VAL A 160 -17.22 10.37 -10.30
CA VAL A 160 -15.76 10.28 -10.13
C VAL A 160 -15.40 8.85 -9.81
N LYS A 161 -14.39 8.30 -10.50
CA LYS A 161 -13.80 7.02 -10.12
C LYS A 161 -12.42 7.25 -9.54
N LEU A 162 -12.16 6.59 -8.42
CA LEU A 162 -10.86 6.52 -7.76
C LEU A 162 -10.34 5.10 -7.90
N VAL A 163 -9.13 4.96 -8.42
CA VAL A 163 -8.43 3.68 -8.44
C VAL A 163 -7.26 3.78 -7.48
N ILE A 164 -7.21 2.91 -6.47
CA ILE A 164 -6.21 2.98 -5.39
C ILE A 164 -5.22 1.81 -5.45
N ILE A 165 -4.03 2.05 -4.94
CA ILE A 165 -3.00 1.06 -4.64
C ILE A 165 -2.71 1.11 -3.13
N ASN A 166 -2.32 0.00 -2.50
CA ASN A 166 -2.00 0.03 -1.08
C ASN A 166 -0.60 0.60 -0.79
N SER A 167 -0.27 0.86 0.47
CA SER A 167 1.00 1.45 0.92
C SER A 167 2.23 0.61 0.58
N ASN A 168 2.07 -0.69 0.30
CA ASN A 168 3.12 -1.58 -0.18
C ASN A 168 3.17 -1.68 -1.73
N PHE A 169 2.49 -0.81 -2.44
CA PHE A 169 2.41 -0.76 -3.91
C PHE A 169 1.91 -2.08 -4.51
N LYS A 170 0.95 -2.72 -3.84
CA LYS A 170 0.28 -3.96 -4.26
C LYS A 170 -1.22 -3.72 -4.47
N VAL A 171 -1.90 -4.71 -5.02
CA VAL A 171 -3.36 -4.71 -5.12
C VAL A 171 -3.96 -4.61 -3.71
N PRO A 172 -4.82 -3.60 -3.44
CA PRO A 172 -5.44 -3.43 -2.14
C PRO A 172 -6.42 -4.56 -1.83
N SER A 173 -6.64 -4.83 -0.55
CA SER A 173 -7.70 -5.71 -0.10
C SER A 173 -9.08 -5.08 -0.35
N GLU A 174 -10.13 -5.90 -0.39
CA GLU A 174 -11.51 -5.39 -0.46
C GLU A 174 -11.86 -4.52 0.76
N ASP A 175 -11.30 -4.84 1.94
CA ASP A 175 -11.51 -4.06 3.16
C ASP A 175 -10.93 -2.64 3.03
N LEU A 176 -9.74 -2.50 2.44
CA LEU A 176 -9.17 -1.18 2.18
C LEU A 176 -10.00 -0.39 1.15
N VAL A 177 -10.44 -1.04 0.07
CA VAL A 177 -11.31 -0.39 -0.93
C VAL A 177 -12.61 0.09 -0.28
N ASN A 178 -13.23 -0.74 0.57
CA ASN A 178 -14.45 -0.39 1.28
C ASN A 178 -14.23 0.73 2.30
N LEU A 179 -13.11 0.72 3.03
CA LEU A 179 -12.74 1.79 3.95
C LEU A 179 -12.65 3.14 3.23
N VAL A 180 -11.93 3.19 2.11
CA VAL A 180 -11.80 4.41 1.31
C VAL A 180 -13.16 4.85 0.74
N GLN A 181 -13.99 3.89 0.27
CA GLN A 181 -15.32 4.18 -0.25
C GLN A 181 -16.22 4.83 0.82
N GLU A 182 -16.24 4.27 2.04
CA GLU A 182 -17.05 4.80 3.15
C GLU A 182 -16.58 6.18 3.62
N GLU A 183 -15.29 6.45 3.61
CA GLU A 183 -14.76 7.75 3.99
C GLU A 183 -15.01 8.83 2.92
N ILE A 184 -14.89 8.47 1.64
CA ILE A 184 -15.04 9.44 0.55
C ILE A 184 -16.52 9.66 0.20
N ASP A 185 -17.28 8.62 -0.04
CA ASP A 185 -18.70 8.70 -0.45
C ASP A 185 -19.45 7.43 -0.02
N PRO A 186 -20.04 7.40 1.19
CA PRO A 186 -20.64 6.21 1.80
C PRO A 186 -21.67 5.52 0.91
N ILE A 187 -21.57 4.19 0.81
CA ILE A 187 -22.52 3.37 0.03
C ILE A 187 -23.96 3.57 0.53
N GLY A 188 -24.88 3.76 -0.41
CA GLY A 188 -26.29 4.03 -0.12
C GLY A 188 -26.62 5.52 0.09
N HIS A 189 -25.61 6.37 0.25
CA HIS A 189 -25.74 7.83 0.41
C HIS A 189 -24.91 8.61 -0.61
N GLN A 190 -24.48 7.94 -1.67
CA GLN A 190 -23.58 8.52 -2.67
C GLN A 190 -24.12 9.83 -3.28
N GLY A 191 -23.26 10.80 -3.37
CA GLY A 191 -23.58 12.14 -3.89
C GLY A 191 -24.32 13.06 -2.94
N GLN A 192 -24.55 12.64 -1.69
CA GLN A 192 -25.24 13.45 -0.67
C GLN A 192 -24.26 14.35 0.12
N GLY A 193 -22.94 14.15 -0.03
CA GLY A 193 -21.92 14.91 0.70
C GLY A 193 -21.85 14.53 2.18
N LEU A 194 -22.09 13.27 2.52
CA LEU A 194 -21.96 12.76 3.89
C LEU A 194 -20.52 12.29 4.21
N GLY A 195 -19.75 11.97 3.18
CA GLY A 195 -18.30 11.73 3.28
C GLY A 195 -17.51 12.98 2.86
N LEU A 196 -16.27 12.78 2.45
CA LEU A 196 -15.40 13.87 1.96
C LEU A 196 -15.81 14.38 0.58
N ALA A 197 -16.50 13.56 -0.23
CA ALA A 197 -16.93 13.97 -1.57
C ALA A 197 -17.97 15.08 -1.52
N PRO A 198 -17.87 16.12 -2.38
CA PRO A 198 -18.85 17.19 -2.44
C PRO A 198 -20.24 16.70 -2.85
N ILE A 199 -21.27 17.44 -2.44
CA ILE A 199 -22.65 17.20 -2.88
C ILE A 199 -22.71 17.16 -4.42
N GLY A 200 -23.35 16.12 -4.96
CA GLY A 200 -23.48 15.88 -6.39
C GLY A 200 -22.34 15.10 -7.02
N HIS A 201 -21.25 14.80 -6.30
CA HIS A 201 -20.22 13.87 -6.74
C HIS A 201 -20.56 12.46 -6.25
N ARG A 202 -20.83 11.56 -7.19
CA ARG A 202 -20.94 10.12 -6.92
C ARG A 202 -19.59 9.48 -7.15
N VAL A 203 -18.96 9.04 -6.08
CA VAL A 203 -17.62 8.46 -6.15
C VAL A 203 -17.71 6.95 -6.12
N THR A 204 -16.94 6.30 -7.00
CA THR A 204 -16.73 4.85 -7.02
C THR A 204 -15.24 4.58 -6.78
N VAL A 205 -14.95 3.79 -5.77
CA VAL A 205 -13.57 3.38 -5.44
C VAL A 205 -13.34 1.96 -5.93
N GLU A 206 -12.23 1.74 -6.64
CA GLU A 206 -11.80 0.44 -7.13
C GLU A 206 -10.33 0.22 -6.75
N GLY A 207 -9.96 -1.04 -6.49
CA GLY A 207 -8.54 -1.41 -6.37
C GLY A 207 -7.88 -1.50 -7.74
N VAL A 208 -6.60 -1.15 -7.82
CA VAL A 208 -5.76 -1.44 -8.97
C VAL A 208 -5.74 -2.94 -9.26
N THR A 209 -5.67 -3.33 -10.53
CA THR A 209 -5.49 -4.73 -10.92
C THR A 209 -4.01 -5.07 -11.07
N SER A 210 -3.66 -6.34 -11.21
CA SER A 210 -2.28 -6.77 -11.46
C SER A 210 -2.11 -7.41 -12.83
N THR A 211 -0.95 -7.17 -13.45
CA THR A 211 -0.50 -7.83 -14.68
C THR A 211 0.72 -8.66 -14.36
N THR A 212 0.64 -9.98 -14.60
CA THR A 212 1.76 -10.89 -14.36
C THR A 212 2.81 -10.74 -15.46
N ILE A 213 4.07 -10.62 -15.04
CA ILE A 213 5.24 -10.44 -15.90
C ILE A 213 6.10 -11.71 -15.85
N ASN A 214 6.00 -12.54 -16.89
CA ASN A 214 6.88 -13.67 -17.09
C ASN A 214 8.10 -13.22 -17.89
N ILE A 215 9.29 -13.62 -17.46
CA ILE A 215 10.56 -13.23 -18.07
C ILE A 215 11.30 -14.49 -18.46
N SER A 216 11.77 -14.53 -19.70
CA SER A 216 12.70 -15.55 -20.16
C SER A 216 13.90 -14.92 -20.86
N ALA A 217 15.10 -15.41 -20.59
CA ALA A 217 16.33 -14.91 -21.18
C ALA A 217 17.33 -16.05 -21.40
N GLU A 218 18.19 -15.95 -22.41
CA GLU A 218 19.34 -16.81 -22.57
C GLU A 218 20.51 -16.21 -21.80
N ILE A 219 20.88 -16.84 -20.68
CA ILE A 219 21.95 -16.35 -19.80
C ILE A 219 23.22 -17.14 -20.04
N THR A 220 24.32 -16.44 -20.30
CA THR A 220 25.65 -17.02 -20.31
C THR A 220 26.27 -16.84 -18.93
N TYR A 221 26.69 -17.96 -18.31
CA TYR A 221 27.23 -17.97 -16.95
C TYR A 221 28.75 -17.93 -16.92
N LYS A 222 29.32 -17.34 -15.88
CA LYS A 222 30.71 -17.50 -15.51
C LYS A 222 31.00 -18.94 -15.07
N ASN A 223 32.25 -19.40 -15.18
CA ASN A 223 32.62 -20.74 -14.74
C ASN A 223 32.20 -21.04 -13.30
N GLY A 224 31.49 -22.17 -13.14
CA GLY A 224 31.00 -22.64 -11.83
C GLY A 224 29.60 -22.10 -11.44
N TYR A 225 28.99 -21.30 -12.26
CA TYR A 225 27.62 -20.82 -12.02
C TYR A 225 26.63 -21.51 -12.95
N THR A 226 25.40 -21.66 -12.44
CA THR A 226 24.23 -22.18 -13.17
C THR A 226 23.01 -21.35 -12.78
N TRP A 227 21.91 -21.53 -13.51
CA TRP A 227 20.64 -20.88 -13.16
C TRP A 227 20.23 -21.13 -11.72
N GLU A 228 20.34 -22.36 -11.24
CA GLU A 228 19.95 -22.73 -9.87
C GLU A 228 20.71 -21.93 -8.79
N ASN A 229 21.97 -21.54 -9.07
CA ASN A 229 22.77 -20.77 -8.11
C ASN A 229 22.35 -19.31 -8.01
N ILE A 230 21.84 -18.73 -9.11
CA ILE A 230 21.52 -17.31 -9.18
C ILE A 230 20.02 -17.02 -9.18
N LYS A 231 19.17 -18.06 -9.31
CA LYS A 231 17.71 -17.91 -9.48
C LYS A 231 17.08 -17.01 -8.44
N SER A 232 17.34 -17.23 -7.15
CA SER A 232 16.74 -16.43 -6.08
C SER A 232 17.18 -14.97 -6.13
N ILE A 233 18.46 -14.71 -6.48
CA ILE A 233 19.00 -13.35 -6.61
C ILE A 233 18.40 -12.67 -7.84
N ALA A 234 18.20 -13.42 -8.93
CA ALA A 234 17.57 -12.91 -10.15
C ALA A 234 16.10 -12.58 -9.91
N GLU A 235 15.37 -13.43 -9.20
CA GLU A 235 13.99 -13.20 -8.82
C GLU A 235 13.84 -11.95 -7.94
N GLU A 236 14.72 -11.79 -6.93
CA GLU A 236 14.75 -10.61 -6.06
C GLU A 236 15.06 -9.33 -6.84
N ALA A 237 16.07 -9.34 -7.72
CA ALA A 237 16.41 -8.20 -8.55
C ALA A 237 15.27 -7.77 -9.51
N ILE A 238 14.46 -8.73 -9.97
CA ILE A 238 13.26 -8.45 -10.77
C ILE A 238 12.13 -7.92 -9.89
N ASP A 239 11.92 -8.49 -8.70
CA ASP A 239 10.92 -7.99 -7.74
C ASP A 239 11.20 -6.53 -7.37
N ASP A 240 12.44 -6.17 -7.10
CA ASP A 240 12.87 -4.79 -6.83
C ASP A 240 12.53 -3.86 -7.99
N TYR A 241 12.84 -4.27 -9.22
CA TYR A 241 12.51 -3.48 -10.41
C TYR A 241 11.02 -3.28 -10.59
N LEU A 242 10.22 -4.33 -10.46
CA LEU A 242 8.77 -4.24 -10.61
C LEU A 242 8.16 -3.40 -9.49
N ASN A 243 8.72 -3.48 -8.28
CA ASN A 243 8.30 -2.66 -7.16
C ASN A 243 8.60 -1.17 -7.38
N GLU A 244 9.81 -0.83 -7.89
CA GLU A 244 10.14 0.54 -8.29
C GLU A 244 9.15 1.10 -9.34
N LEU A 245 8.73 0.27 -10.31
CA LEU A 245 7.70 0.67 -11.28
C LEU A 245 6.35 0.93 -10.60
N ASN A 246 5.93 0.05 -9.69
CA ASN A 246 4.67 0.20 -8.98
C ASN A 246 4.66 1.45 -8.09
N MET A 247 5.79 1.83 -7.48
CA MET A 247 5.92 3.08 -6.72
C MET A 247 5.65 4.33 -7.55
N SER A 248 5.93 4.30 -8.85
CA SER A 248 5.65 5.43 -9.76
C SER A 248 4.25 5.40 -10.38
N TRP A 249 3.42 4.39 -10.05
CA TRP A 249 2.15 4.13 -10.74
C TRP A 249 1.17 5.31 -10.71
N GLU A 250 1.09 6.05 -9.62
CA GLU A 250 0.16 7.19 -9.47
C GLU A 250 0.47 8.32 -10.46
N ASP A 251 1.76 8.57 -10.70
CA ASP A 251 2.25 9.69 -11.51
C ASP A 251 2.38 9.37 -12.99
N GLU A 252 2.42 8.09 -13.35
CA GLU A 252 2.59 7.62 -14.73
C GLU A 252 1.23 7.31 -15.36
N GLU A 253 1.01 7.73 -16.61
CA GLU A 253 -0.19 7.34 -17.34
C GLU A 253 -0.27 5.82 -17.51
N ASN A 254 0.84 5.21 -17.95
CA ASN A 254 0.99 3.77 -18.11
C ASN A 254 2.39 3.34 -17.68
N LEU A 255 2.49 2.31 -16.88
CA LEU A 255 3.78 1.69 -16.58
C LEU A 255 4.34 1.00 -17.82
N ILE A 256 5.64 1.04 -18.01
CA ILE A 256 6.33 0.36 -19.10
C ILE A 256 7.41 -0.55 -18.54
N VAL A 257 7.23 -1.85 -18.68
CA VAL A 257 8.27 -2.84 -18.36
C VAL A 257 9.27 -2.89 -19.52
N ARG A 258 10.53 -2.55 -19.24
CA ARG A 258 11.58 -2.43 -20.26
C ARG A 258 12.56 -3.59 -20.19
N ILE A 259 12.77 -4.25 -21.33
CA ILE A 259 13.75 -5.34 -21.48
C ILE A 259 15.14 -4.87 -21.03
N SER A 260 15.57 -3.68 -21.45
CA SER A 260 16.89 -3.14 -21.08
C SER A 260 17.10 -2.97 -19.58
N GLN A 261 16.05 -2.68 -18.82
CA GLN A 261 16.11 -2.58 -17.36
C GLN A 261 16.22 -3.96 -16.73
N ILE A 262 15.50 -4.94 -17.22
CA ILE A 262 15.59 -6.33 -16.82
C ILE A 262 17.01 -6.85 -17.05
N GLU A 263 17.53 -6.69 -18.29
CA GLU A 263 18.88 -7.12 -18.64
C GLU A 263 19.95 -6.45 -17.79
N THR A 264 19.83 -5.15 -17.54
CA THR A 264 20.79 -4.40 -16.68
C THR A 264 20.86 -4.98 -15.27
N ARG A 265 19.72 -5.32 -14.66
CA ARG A 265 19.68 -5.88 -13.31
C ARG A 265 20.22 -7.32 -13.29
N LEU A 266 19.86 -8.14 -14.25
CA LEU A 266 20.35 -9.50 -14.34
C LEU A 266 21.86 -9.55 -14.64
N LEU A 267 22.39 -8.65 -15.50
CA LEU A 267 23.82 -8.52 -15.79
C LEU A 267 24.64 -8.05 -14.58
N SER A 268 24.02 -7.37 -13.61
CA SER A 268 24.68 -6.93 -12.39
C SER A 268 24.91 -8.08 -11.38
N ILE A 269 24.28 -9.23 -11.58
CA ILE A 269 24.38 -10.39 -10.70
C ILE A 269 25.74 -11.08 -10.88
N ASP A 270 26.45 -11.33 -9.77
CA ASP A 270 27.68 -12.11 -9.86
C ASP A 270 27.39 -13.54 -10.32
N GLY A 271 28.12 -13.99 -11.34
CA GLY A 271 27.88 -15.28 -12.00
C GLY A 271 27.25 -15.14 -13.38
N VAL A 272 26.64 -14.01 -13.73
CA VAL A 272 26.18 -13.70 -15.08
C VAL A 272 27.34 -13.10 -15.89
N LEU A 273 27.55 -13.59 -17.10
CA LEU A 273 28.53 -13.08 -18.03
C LEU A 273 27.90 -12.29 -19.17
N ASP A 274 26.79 -12.80 -19.74
CA ASP A 274 26.06 -12.16 -20.85
C ASP A 274 24.60 -12.60 -20.85
N ILE A 275 23.72 -11.79 -21.46
CA ILE A 275 22.30 -12.06 -21.61
C ILE A 275 21.88 -11.79 -23.06
N ALA A 276 21.06 -12.66 -23.60
CA ALA A 276 20.51 -12.53 -24.94
C ALA A 276 19.05 -12.99 -24.99
N ASN A 277 18.36 -12.61 -26.06
CA ASN A 277 17.01 -13.10 -26.37
C ASN A 277 15.97 -12.90 -25.26
N THR A 278 16.11 -11.85 -24.45
CA THR A 278 15.17 -11.53 -23.37
C THR A 278 13.77 -11.27 -23.90
N MET A 279 12.78 -11.93 -23.29
CA MET A 279 11.36 -11.77 -23.63
C MET A 279 10.55 -11.47 -22.37
N ILE A 280 9.51 -10.66 -22.56
CA ILE A 280 8.47 -10.38 -21.55
C ILE A 280 7.17 -10.98 -22.07
N ASN A 281 6.57 -11.91 -21.32
CA ASN A 281 5.36 -12.64 -21.75
C ASN A 281 5.48 -13.17 -23.18
N GLU A 282 6.60 -13.84 -23.49
CA GLU A 282 6.93 -14.44 -24.81
C GLU A 282 7.15 -13.43 -25.95
N VAL A 283 7.21 -12.12 -25.66
CA VAL A 283 7.39 -11.06 -26.67
C VAL A 283 8.74 -10.36 -26.47
N LYS A 284 9.50 -10.20 -27.57
CA LYS A 284 10.80 -9.48 -27.61
C LYS A 284 10.60 -7.95 -27.73
N SER A 285 9.78 -7.37 -26.86
CA SER A 285 9.58 -5.92 -26.82
C SER A 285 9.18 -5.48 -25.40
N ASN A 286 9.36 -4.19 -25.14
CA ASN A 286 8.85 -3.59 -23.92
C ASN A 286 7.33 -3.77 -23.84
N LEU A 287 6.82 -3.96 -22.62
CA LEU A 287 5.41 -4.15 -22.37
C LEU A 287 4.82 -2.90 -21.70
N THR A 288 3.82 -2.31 -22.35
CA THR A 288 3.03 -1.22 -21.76
C THR A 288 1.85 -1.81 -20.99
N ILE A 289 1.69 -1.37 -19.75
CA ILE A 289 0.69 -1.87 -18.81
C ILE A 289 -0.54 -0.95 -18.84
N ASN A 290 -1.71 -1.50 -18.64
CA ASN A 290 -2.93 -0.71 -18.51
C ASN A 290 -2.81 0.30 -17.35
N SER A 291 -3.37 1.50 -17.51
CA SER A 291 -3.30 2.60 -16.54
C SER A 291 -3.80 2.22 -15.14
N ASN A 292 -4.75 1.28 -15.04
CA ASN A 292 -5.33 0.79 -13.79
C ASN A 292 -4.73 -0.55 -13.34
N SER A 293 -3.53 -0.88 -13.81
CA SER A 293 -2.85 -2.13 -13.44
C SER A 293 -1.43 -1.86 -12.97
N ILE A 294 -0.99 -2.65 -12.02
CA ILE A 294 0.39 -2.73 -11.56
C ILE A 294 1.05 -4.01 -12.08
N VAL A 295 2.33 -4.15 -11.87
CA VAL A 295 3.09 -5.32 -12.33
C VAL A 295 3.43 -6.23 -11.16
N VAL A 296 3.31 -7.54 -11.39
CA VAL A 296 3.74 -8.57 -10.44
C VAL A 296 4.61 -9.59 -11.17
N ARG A 297 5.66 -10.08 -10.49
CA ARG A 297 6.51 -11.11 -11.07
C ARG A 297 5.73 -12.41 -11.24
N GLY A 298 5.87 -13.00 -12.41
CA GLY A 298 5.48 -14.37 -12.71
C GLY A 298 6.69 -15.30 -12.70
N GLU A 299 6.79 -16.16 -13.68
CA GLU A 299 7.92 -17.05 -13.84
C GLU A 299 9.15 -16.32 -14.41
N VAL A 300 10.33 -16.60 -13.88
CA VAL A 300 11.63 -16.14 -14.41
C VAL A 300 12.45 -17.36 -14.81
N VAL A 301 12.84 -17.39 -16.07
CA VAL A 301 13.62 -18.50 -16.67
C VAL A 301 14.87 -17.94 -17.33
N GLY A 302 16.03 -18.53 -16.99
CA GLY A 302 17.33 -18.14 -17.52
C GLY A 302 18.17 -19.32 -17.99
#